data_45b59bd0f91ae75cd6ee2f328763f2e7
#
_entry.id   45b59bd0f91ae75cd6ee2f328763f2e7
#
_cell.length_a   1.000
_cell.length_b   1.000
_cell.length_c   1.000
_cell.angle_alpha   90.00
_cell.angle_beta   90.00
_cell.angle_gamma   90.00
#
_symmetry.space_group_name_H-M   'P 1'
#
loop_
_entity.id
_entity.type
_entity.pdbx_description
1 polymer ?
#
loop_
_entity_poly.entity_id
_entity_poly.type
_entity_poly.pdbx_seq_one_letter_code
_entity_poly.pdbx_strand_id
1 'polypeptide(L)'
;AIKQLDPVPGRMQIVEPPTHVTAVNADTQQSAAPSNSGADITVVVDYAHTPDALSAALQALRPHAVGNLWLIFGAGGERDNGKRALMGEIAEQYADRVILTNDNPRNELPQNIVTDIQAGIRELQNIQVELDRNSAITCAIEQAACGDVVLIAGKGHEDYQLVGSERIYFSDYEVAERELSRRCAA
;
A
#
# COMPACT_ATOMS: atom_id res chain seq x y z
N ALA A 1 11.96 -15.46 4.33
CA ALA A 1 11.10 -15.91 5.45
C ALA A 1 9.62 -15.54 5.24
N ILE A 2 9.30 -14.38 4.65
CA ILE A 2 7.89 -13.94 4.43
C ILE A 2 7.15 -14.82 3.39
N LYS A 3 7.88 -15.37 2.40
CA LYS A 3 7.30 -16.21 1.32
C LYS A 3 6.77 -17.60 1.75
N GLN A 4 6.85 -17.97 3.03
CA GLN A 4 6.45 -19.31 3.52
C GLN A 4 5.15 -19.32 4.34
N LEU A 5 4.49 -18.19 4.51
CA LEU A 5 3.18 -18.12 5.15
C LEU A 5 2.14 -17.92 4.05
N ASP A 6 1.14 -18.80 3.98
CA ASP A 6 -0.05 -18.53 3.16
C ASP A 6 -0.67 -17.23 3.67
N PRO A 7 -0.63 -16.14 2.90
CA PRO A 7 -1.08 -14.85 3.40
C PRO A 7 -2.60 -14.89 3.56
N VAL A 8 -3.07 -14.47 4.72
CA VAL A 8 -4.50 -14.15 4.88
C VAL A 8 -4.78 -12.96 3.96
N PRO A 9 -5.78 -13.03 3.06
CA PRO A 9 -6.09 -11.94 2.14
C PRO A 9 -6.19 -10.59 2.87
N GLY A 10 -5.48 -9.57 2.37
CA GLY A 10 -5.45 -8.24 2.95
C GLY A 10 -4.72 -8.10 4.29
N ARG A 11 -3.90 -9.09 4.67
CA ARG A 11 -3.04 -9.03 5.87
C ARG A 11 -1.60 -9.29 5.44
N MET A 12 -0.76 -8.25 5.44
CA MET A 12 0.64 -8.31 4.95
C MET A 12 0.75 -9.09 3.63
N GLN A 13 -0.26 -8.90 2.75
CA GLN A 13 -0.37 -9.63 1.49
C GLN A 13 0.58 -9.00 0.46
N ILE A 14 1.58 -9.78 0.03
CA ILE A 14 2.46 -9.37 -1.07
C ILE A 14 1.66 -9.43 -2.37
N VAL A 15 1.76 -8.36 -3.16
CA VAL A 15 1.17 -8.30 -4.50
C VAL A 15 2.21 -8.81 -5.50
N GLU A 16 1.84 -9.86 -6.22
CA GLU A 16 2.69 -10.43 -7.28
C GLU A 16 2.13 -10.02 -8.64
N PRO A 17 2.97 -9.58 -9.60
CA PRO A 17 2.50 -9.37 -10.96
C PRO A 17 2.02 -10.71 -11.54
N PRO A 18 0.96 -10.73 -12.38
CA PRO A 18 0.49 -11.96 -12.99
C PRO A 18 1.63 -12.63 -13.76
N THR A 19 1.86 -13.89 -13.46
CA THR A 19 2.83 -14.70 -14.21
C THR A 19 2.35 -14.87 -15.63
N HIS A 20 2.97 -14.18 -16.59
CA HIS A 20 2.81 -14.53 -17.99
C HIS A 20 3.33 -15.95 -18.18
N VAL A 21 2.43 -16.90 -18.30
CA VAL A 21 2.76 -18.25 -18.77
C VAL A 21 3.16 -18.12 -20.24
N THR A 22 4.41 -17.80 -20.51
CA THR A 22 5.00 -18.12 -21.80
C THR A 22 5.01 -19.65 -21.88
N ALA A 23 4.18 -20.20 -22.77
CA ALA A 23 4.23 -21.61 -23.12
C ALA A 23 5.62 -21.90 -23.67
N VAL A 24 6.52 -22.42 -22.84
CA VAL A 24 7.84 -22.90 -23.22
C VAL A 24 7.78 -24.42 -23.20
N ASN A 25 8.15 -24.99 -24.35
CA ASN A 25 8.26 -26.41 -24.63
C ASN A 25 8.92 -27.18 -23.46
N ALA A 26 8.30 -28.30 -23.10
CA ALA A 26 8.88 -29.31 -22.24
C ALA A 26 10.14 -29.86 -22.90
N ASP A 27 11.30 -29.56 -22.36
CA ASP A 27 12.49 -30.42 -22.27
C ASP A 27 13.69 -29.55 -21.87
N THR A 28 13.95 -29.46 -20.58
CA THR A 28 15.31 -29.51 -19.98
C THR A 28 15.15 -29.28 -18.46
N GLN A 29 15.37 -30.34 -17.70
CA GLN A 29 15.56 -30.29 -16.25
C GLN A 29 16.89 -29.57 -15.97
N GLN A 30 16.82 -28.34 -15.52
CA GLN A 30 17.92 -27.72 -14.79
C GLN A 30 17.31 -26.95 -13.61
N SER A 31 17.77 -27.32 -12.41
CA SER A 31 17.43 -26.68 -11.14
C SER A 31 17.86 -25.21 -11.18
N ALA A 32 16.95 -24.33 -11.56
CA ALA A 32 17.14 -22.90 -11.44
C ALA A 32 16.62 -22.48 -10.06
N ALA A 33 17.47 -21.82 -9.28
CA ALA A 33 17.04 -21.01 -8.14
C ALA A 33 15.95 -20.06 -8.62
N PRO A 34 14.95 -19.70 -7.76
CA PRO A 34 13.88 -18.82 -8.17
C PRO A 34 14.50 -17.49 -8.61
N SER A 35 14.52 -17.29 -9.92
CA SER A 35 14.86 -16.00 -10.51
C SER A 35 13.83 -14.98 -10.02
N ASN A 36 14.29 -13.92 -9.40
CA ASN A 36 13.53 -12.77 -8.99
C ASN A 36 12.92 -12.14 -10.26
N SER A 37 11.74 -12.61 -10.66
CA SER A 37 11.10 -12.21 -11.90
C SER A 37 10.50 -10.82 -11.74
N GLY A 38 11.22 -9.83 -12.21
CA GLY A 38 10.65 -8.63 -12.82
C GLY A 38 10.26 -7.45 -11.94
N ALA A 39 9.84 -7.59 -10.70
CA ALA A 39 9.53 -6.44 -9.86
C ALA A 39 10.76 -6.06 -9.04
N ASP A 40 11.30 -4.88 -9.32
CA ASP A 40 12.41 -4.27 -8.59
C ASP A 40 11.97 -3.67 -7.23
N ILE A 41 10.65 -3.61 -6.97
CA ILE A 41 10.01 -3.14 -5.74
C ILE A 41 9.15 -4.25 -5.12
N THR A 42 8.84 -4.12 -3.83
CA THR A 42 7.88 -4.99 -3.13
C THR A 42 6.64 -4.18 -2.77
N VAL A 43 5.46 -4.64 -3.17
CA VAL A 43 4.18 -4.01 -2.80
C VAL A 43 3.43 -4.93 -1.86
N VAL A 44 2.91 -4.36 -0.76
CA VAL A 44 2.21 -5.09 0.31
C VAL A 44 0.88 -4.40 0.59
N VAL A 45 -0.21 -5.18 0.66
CA VAL A 45 -1.54 -4.72 1.07
C VAL A 45 -1.83 -5.20 2.48
N ASP A 46 -2.28 -4.29 3.35
CA ASP A 46 -2.60 -4.60 4.75
C ASP A 46 -3.86 -3.88 5.25
N TYR A 47 -4.54 -4.49 6.20
CA TYR A 47 -5.73 -3.93 6.85
C TYR A 47 -5.42 -2.95 7.99
N ALA A 48 -4.18 -2.56 8.22
CA ALA A 48 -3.75 -1.65 9.28
C ALA A 48 -4.46 -0.30 9.17
N HIS A 49 -5.44 -0.07 10.03
CA HIS A 49 -6.28 1.13 10.09
C HIS A 49 -6.35 1.75 11.50
N THR A 50 -5.46 1.34 12.38
CA THR A 50 -5.27 1.89 13.73
C THR A 50 -3.81 2.27 13.92
N PRO A 51 -3.47 3.19 14.85
CA PRO A 51 -2.09 3.58 15.14
C PRO A 51 -1.18 2.38 15.43
N ASP A 52 -1.59 1.49 16.33
CA ASP A 52 -0.79 0.32 16.70
C ASP A 52 -0.56 -0.65 15.54
N ALA A 53 -1.63 -0.92 14.75
CA ALA A 53 -1.52 -1.80 13.59
C ALA A 53 -0.61 -1.20 12.52
N LEU A 54 -0.72 0.11 12.27
CA LEU A 54 0.11 0.83 11.29
C LEU A 54 1.59 0.81 11.71
N SER A 55 1.87 1.09 12.99
CA SER A 55 3.21 1.02 13.56
C SER A 55 3.80 -0.39 13.42
N ALA A 56 3.03 -1.43 13.77
CA ALA A 56 3.47 -2.82 13.67
C ALA A 56 3.78 -3.23 12.22
N ALA A 57 2.92 -2.84 11.27
CA ALA A 57 3.11 -3.15 9.85
C ALA A 57 4.38 -2.48 9.29
N LEU A 58 4.58 -1.18 9.56
CA LEU A 58 5.76 -0.44 9.12
C LEU A 58 7.05 -1.00 9.72
N GLN A 59 7.07 -1.28 11.03
CA GLN A 59 8.23 -1.88 11.68
C GLN A 59 8.56 -3.28 11.15
N ALA A 60 7.54 -4.09 10.82
CA ALA A 60 7.73 -5.41 10.23
C ALA A 60 8.32 -5.33 8.81
N LEU A 61 7.97 -4.30 8.04
CA LEU A 61 8.45 -4.12 6.66
C LEU A 61 9.80 -3.41 6.57
N ARG A 62 10.16 -2.57 7.55
CA ARG A 62 11.40 -1.79 7.52
C ARG A 62 12.68 -2.62 7.24
N PRO A 63 12.90 -3.81 7.83
CA PRO A 63 14.07 -4.63 7.54
C PRO A 63 14.13 -5.17 6.12
N HIS A 64 13.01 -5.13 5.38
CA HIS A 64 12.90 -5.63 4.00
C HIS A 64 13.06 -4.52 2.95
N ALA A 65 13.00 -3.25 3.33
CA ALA A 65 13.22 -2.12 2.45
C ALA A 65 14.70 -1.76 2.43
N VAL A 66 15.38 -2.11 1.33
CA VAL A 66 16.77 -1.70 1.08
C VAL A 66 16.83 -0.21 0.72
N GLY A 67 15.82 0.27 -0.01
CA GLY A 67 15.57 1.66 -0.33
C GLY A 67 14.58 2.31 0.62
N ASN A 68 13.63 3.06 0.08
CA ASN A 68 12.60 3.74 0.86
C ASN A 68 11.47 2.78 1.26
N LEU A 69 10.89 3.02 2.43
CA LEU A 69 9.61 2.46 2.83
C LEU A 69 8.52 3.50 2.55
N TRP A 70 7.68 3.21 1.55
CA TRP A 70 6.53 4.02 1.19
C TRP A 70 5.30 3.58 1.99
N LEU A 71 4.47 4.54 2.36
CA LEU A 71 3.18 4.30 2.99
C LEU A 71 2.07 5.04 2.25
N ILE A 72 1.04 4.31 1.82
CA ILE A 72 -0.20 4.85 1.27
C ILE A 72 -1.31 4.53 2.25
N PHE A 73 -1.96 5.55 2.82
CA PHE A 73 -3.05 5.32 3.75
C PHE A 73 -4.00 6.51 3.84
N GLY A 74 -5.16 6.25 4.42
CA GLY A 74 -6.14 7.23 4.82
C GLY A 74 -6.83 6.81 6.11
N ALA A 75 -7.87 7.52 6.48
CA ALA A 75 -8.72 7.15 7.61
C ALA A 75 -10.19 7.18 7.22
N GLY A 76 -10.99 6.34 7.88
CA GLY A 76 -12.43 6.32 7.68
C GLY A 76 -13.09 7.60 8.23
N GLY A 77 -14.01 8.19 7.46
CA GLY A 77 -14.90 9.23 7.91
C GLY A 77 -15.95 8.71 8.90
N GLU A 78 -16.53 9.59 9.71
CA GLU A 78 -17.53 9.25 10.73
C GLU A 78 -17.07 8.16 11.71
N ARG A 79 -15.77 8.18 12.04
CA ARG A 79 -15.11 7.27 12.97
C ARG A 79 -14.32 8.08 13.99
N ASP A 80 -13.60 7.39 14.86
CA ASP A 80 -12.73 8.01 15.86
C ASP A 80 -11.69 8.94 15.21
N ASN A 81 -11.91 10.27 15.34
CA ASN A 81 -11.01 11.28 14.81
C ASN A 81 -9.71 11.40 15.62
N GLY A 82 -9.74 11.01 16.90
CA GLY A 82 -8.58 11.10 17.78
C GLY A 82 -7.39 10.27 17.32
N LYS A 83 -7.63 9.19 16.57
CA LYS A 83 -6.57 8.35 16.01
C LYS A 83 -5.87 8.94 14.78
N ARG A 84 -6.48 9.92 14.08
CA ARG A 84 -5.96 10.44 12.81
C ARG A 84 -4.59 11.09 12.96
N ALA A 85 -4.46 12.01 13.91
CA ALA A 85 -3.16 12.65 14.20
C ALA A 85 -2.11 11.64 14.67
N LEU A 86 -2.48 10.65 15.49
CA LEU A 86 -1.57 9.58 15.91
C LEU A 86 -1.09 8.72 14.73
N MET A 87 -1.97 8.44 13.75
CA MET A 87 -1.56 7.74 12.52
C MET A 87 -0.60 8.59 11.69
N GLY A 88 -0.80 9.91 11.64
CA GLY A 88 0.13 10.84 11.00
C GLY A 88 1.51 10.84 11.66
N GLU A 89 1.57 10.89 12.98
CA GLU A 89 2.82 10.82 13.76
C GLU A 89 3.58 9.50 13.49
N ILE A 90 2.87 8.37 13.45
CA ILE A 90 3.46 7.07 13.14
C ILE A 90 3.95 7.00 11.69
N ALA A 91 3.20 7.55 10.76
CA ALA A 91 3.62 7.61 9.36
C ALA A 91 4.94 8.39 9.21
N GLU A 92 5.04 9.57 9.84
CA GLU A 92 6.28 10.37 9.86
C GLU A 92 7.45 9.64 10.50
N GLN A 93 7.20 8.88 11.57
CA GLN A 93 8.25 8.20 12.34
C GLN A 93 8.85 7.00 11.61
N TYR A 94 8.06 6.25 10.84
CA TYR A 94 8.47 4.93 10.34
C TYR A 94 8.51 4.81 8.82
N ALA A 95 7.90 5.72 8.05
CA ALA A 95 7.95 5.72 6.60
C ALA A 95 8.86 6.83 6.06
N ASP A 96 9.57 6.55 4.94
CA ASP A 96 10.42 7.53 4.28
C ASP A 96 9.61 8.42 3.31
N ARG A 97 8.52 7.87 2.76
CA ARG A 97 7.60 8.53 1.83
C ARG A 97 6.16 8.20 2.20
N VAL A 98 5.30 9.19 2.21
CA VAL A 98 3.90 9.01 2.58
C VAL A 98 2.98 9.64 1.53
N ILE A 99 1.96 8.91 1.12
CA ILE A 99 0.84 9.43 0.33
C ILE A 99 -0.43 9.30 1.16
N LEU A 100 -1.01 10.43 1.54
CA LEU A 100 -2.30 10.51 2.19
C LEU A 100 -3.41 10.46 1.15
N THR A 101 -4.34 9.53 1.31
CA THR A 101 -5.42 9.30 0.35
C THR A 101 -6.74 8.98 1.05
N ASN A 102 -7.81 8.81 0.28
CA ASN A 102 -9.09 8.37 0.83
C ASN A 102 -9.06 6.87 1.19
N ASP A 103 -9.70 6.57 2.30
CA ASP A 103 -10.14 5.22 2.67
C ASP A 103 -11.65 5.11 2.36
N ASN A 104 -12.50 5.24 3.36
CA ASN A 104 -13.96 5.32 3.27
C ASN A 104 -14.41 6.66 3.83
N PRO A 105 -14.43 7.77 3.05
CA PRO A 105 -14.76 9.10 3.59
C PRO A 105 -16.20 9.22 4.10
N ARG A 106 -17.13 8.38 3.61
CA ARG A 106 -18.56 8.46 3.93
C ARG A 106 -19.11 9.86 3.65
N ASN A 107 -19.81 10.48 4.61
CA ASN A 107 -20.35 11.84 4.44
C ASN A 107 -19.36 12.94 4.87
N GLU A 108 -18.17 12.59 5.32
CA GLU A 108 -17.15 13.55 5.73
C GLU A 108 -16.34 14.05 4.52
N LEU A 109 -15.99 15.32 4.51
CA LEU A 109 -15.14 15.88 3.47
C LEU A 109 -13.73 15.26 3.53
N PRO A 110 -13.22 14.67 2.44
CA PRO A 110 -11.92 14.04 2.41
C PRO A 110 -10.77 14.93 2.89
N GLN A 111 -10.80 16.22 2.55
CA GLN A 111 -9.81 17.21 2.99
C GLN A 111 -9.74 17.35 4.51
N ASN A 112 -10.87 17.26 5.22
CA ASN A 112 -10.88 17.34 6.68
C ASN A 112 -10.15 16.15 7.29
N ILE A 113 -10.38 14.95 6.76
CA ILE A 113 -9.69 13.72 7.19
C ILE A 113 -8.19 13.85 7.01
N VAL A 114 -7.76 14.33 5.84
CA VAL A 114 -6.33 14.56 5.54
C VAL A 114 -5.75 15.61 6.48
N THR A 115 -6.45 16.71 6.72
CA THR A 115 -6.03 17.78 7.65
C THR A 115 -5.82 17.23 9.06
N ASP A 116 -6.72 16.38 9.53
CA ASP A 116 -6.62 15.76 10.85
C ASP A 116 -5.41 14.81 10.94
N ILE A 117 -5.11 14.07 9.88
CA ILE A 117 -3.91 13.23 9.82
C ILE A 117 -2.65 14.10 9.82
N GLN A 118 -2.62 15.15 9.01
CA GLN A 118 -1.49 16.07 8.92
C GLN A 118 -1.22 16.83 10.22
N ALA A 119 -2.22 17.01 11.08
CA ALA A 119 -2.02 17.62 12.40
C ALA A 119 -1.04 16.85 13.32
N GLY A 120 -0.79 15.56 13.04
CA GLY A 120 0.21 14.76 13.74
C GLY A 120 1.59 14.76 13.08
N ILE A 121 1.75 15.43 11.93
CA ILE A 121 2.99 15.44 11.14
C ILE A 121 3.68 16.79 11.30
N ARG A 122 4.96 16.78 11.61
CA ARG A 122 5.77 18.00 11.81
C ARG A 122 6.42 18.47 10.51
N GLU A 123 6.90 17.52 9.69
CA GLU A 123 7.62 17.77 8.46
C GLU A 123 6.86 17.26 7.24
N LEU A 124 6.20 18.16 6.51
CA LEU A 124 5.33 17.80 5.39
C LEU A 124 6.07 17.56 4.07
N GLN A 125 7.39 17.75 4.02
CA GLN A 125 8.18 17.69 2.77
C GLN A 125 8.19 16.30 2.11
N ASN A 126 7.99 15.22 2.88
CA ASN A 126 7.93 13.84 2.41
C ASN A 126 6.50 13.31 2.32
N ILE A 127 5.51 14.20 2.48
CA ILE A 127 4.10 13.86 2.49
C ILE A 127 3.44 14.39 1.21
N GLN A 128 2.87 13.50 0.44
CA GLN A 128 2.02 13.84 -0.69
C GLN A 128 0.56 13.62 -0.33
N VAL A 129 -0.33 14.42 -0.88
CA VAL A 129 -1.77 14.23 -0.77
C VAL A 129 -2.33 13.95 -2.17
N GLU A 130 -2.92 12.78 -2.32
CA GLU A 130 -3.66 12.38 -3.52
C GLU A 130 -4.95 11.69 -3.07
N LEU A 131 -6.07 12.36 -3.23
CA LEU A 131 -7.36 11.90 -2.71
C LEU A 131 -7.95 10.72 -3.50
N ASP A 132 -7.66 10.65 -4.80
CA ASP A 132 -8.03 9.47 -5.58
C ASP A 132 -7.08 8.33 -5.24
N ARG A 133 -7.63 7.30 -4.60
CA ARG A 133 -6.83 6.17 -4.09
C ARG A 133 -6.17 5.36 -5.20
N ASN A 134 -6.83 5.25 -6.37
CA ASN A 134 -6.23 4.60 -7.52
C ASN A 134 -4.98 5.37 -7.99
N SER A 135 -5.11 6.69 -8.12
CA SER A 135 -4.00 7.59 -8.49
C SER A 135 -2.88 7.57 -7.46
N ALA A 136 -3.21 7.52 -6.16
CA ALA A 136 -2.22 7.42 -5.08
C ALA A 136 -1.37 6.15 -5.18
N ILE A 137 -2.00 5.00 -5.42
CA ILE A 137 -1.31 3.72 -5.59
C ILE A 137 -0.46 3.73 -6.86
N THR A 138 -1.01 4.19 -7.98
CA THR A 138 -0.29 4.32 -9.25
C THR A 138 0.95 5.19 -9.07
N CYS A 139 0.80 6.37 -8.48
CA CYS A 139 1.89 7.33 -8.24
C CYS A 139 3.03 6.71 -7.41
N ALA A 140 2.71 5.98 -6.33
CA ALA A 140 3.73 5.34 -5.51
C ALA A 140 4.49 4.26 -6.28
N ILE A 141 3.77 3.40 -7.01
CA ILE A 141 4.40 2.31 -7.78
C ILE A 141 5.27 2.84 -8.92
N GLU A 142 4.87 3.94 -9.57
CA GLU A 142 5.65 4.58 -10.62
C GLU A 142 6.92 5.26 -10.08
N GLN A 143 6.84 5.90 -8.91
CA GLN A 143 7.95 6.67 -8.32
C GLN A 143 8.90 5.82 -7.47
N ALA A 144 8.47 4.67 -6.98
CA ALA A 144 9.31 3.79 -6.18
C ALA A 144 10.54 3.31 -6.96
N ALA A 145 11.71 3.34 -6.33
CA ALA A 145 12.97 2.89 -6.90
C ALA A 145 13.24 1.41 -6.57
N CYS A 146 14.20 0.81 -7.27
CA CYS A 146 14.64 -0.54 -6.99
C CYS A 146 15.04 -0.72 -5.51
N GLY A 147 14.50 -1.74 -4.86
CA GLY A 147 14.70 -2.01 -3.44
C GLY A 147 13.73 -1.30 -2.49
N ASP A 148 12.81 -0.48 -3.02
CA ASP A 148 11.76 0.13 -2.21
C ASP A 148 10.68 -0.90 -1.84
N VAL A 149 10.03 -0.64 -0.70
CA VAL A 149 8.83 -1.36 -0.25
C VAL A 149 7.67 -0.37 -0.19
N VAL A 150 6.52 -0.73 -0.77
CA VAL A 150 5.30 0.07 -0.78
C VAL A 150 4.24 -0.63 0.07
N LEU A 151 3.85 -0.03 1.18
CA LEU A 151 2.74 -0.49 2.01
C LEU A 151 1.46 0.28 1.65
N ILE A 152 0.43 -0.43 1.21
CA ILE A 152 -0.93 0.09 1.02
C ILE A 152 -1.75 -0.35 2.21
N ALA A 153 -2.09 0.59 3.10
CA ALA A 153 -2.71 0.32 4.38
C ALA A 153 -4.16 0.83 4.48
N GLY A 154 -4.95 0.16 5.31
CA GLY A 154 -6.30 0.55 5.70
C GLY A 154 -7.39 -0.41 5.26
N LYS A 155 -7.48 -0.72 3.98
CA LYS A 155 -8.59 -1.51 3.40
C LYS A 155 -8.34 -3.02 3.44
N GLY A 156 -7.09 -3.45 3.29
CA GLY A 156 -6.77 -4.87 3.25
C GLY A 156 -7.58 -5.61 2.17
N HIS A 157 -8.46 -6.51 2.60
CA HIS A 157 -9.32 -7.31 1.71
C HIS A 157 -10.64 -6.63 1.32
N GLU A 158 -10.91 -5.40 1.79
CA GLU A 158 -12.11 -4.68 1.37
C GLU A 158 -12.05 -4.37 -0.13
N ASP A 159 -13.12 -4.71 -0.84
CA ASP A 159 -13.28 -4.52 -2.28
C ASP A 159 -14.19 -3.33 -2.65
N TYR A 160 -14.28 -2.34 -1.75
CA TYR A 160 -15.15 -1.17 -1.93
C TYR A 160 -14.63 0.08 -1.25
N GLN A 161 -15.11 1.24 -1.72
CA GLN A 161 -15.07 2.52 -0.99
C GLN A 161 -16.50 2.99 -0.69
N LEU A 162 -16.67 3.61 0.49
CA LEU A 162 -17.92 4.29 0.88
C LEU A 162 -17.75 5.79 0.69
N VAL A 163 -18.48 6.35 -0.29
CA VAL A 163 -18.50 7.78 -0.59
C VAL A 163 -19.94 8.28 -0.47
N GLY A 164 -20.23 9.10 0.52
CA GLY A 164 -21.60 9.39 0.91
C GLY A 164 -22.31 8.10 1.29
N SER A 165 -23.47 7.87 0.67
CA SER A 165 -24.27 6.64 0.81
C SER A 165 -23.92 5.56 -0.23
N GLU A 166 -23.01 5.84 -1.15
CA GLU A 166 -22.66 4.94 -2.23
C GLU A 166 -21.54 3.98 -1.83
N ARG A 167 -21.69 2.73 -2.25
CA ARG A 167 -20.63 1.71 -2.19
C ARG A 167 -20.08 1.51 -3.59
N ILE A 168 -18.86 1.98 -3.81
CA ILE A 168 -18.16 1.91 -5.09
C ILE A 168 -17.17 0.75 -5.02
N TYR A 169 -17.15 -0.11 -6.05
CA TYR A 169 -16.15 -1.18 -6.12
C TYR A 169 -14.74 -0.61 -6.22
N PHE A 170 -13.84 -1.10 -5.39
CA PHE A 170 -12.43 -0.69 -5.36
C PHE A 170 -11.59 -1.70 -4.59
N SER A 171 -10.55 -2.24 -5.19
CA SER A 171 -9.61 -3.18 -4.56
C SER A 171 -8.18 -2.65 -4.64
N ASP A 172 -7.55 -2.47 -3.48
CA ASP A 172 -6.13 -2.10 -3.39
C ASP A 172 -5.25 -3.11 -4.13
N TYR A 173 -5.54 -4.40 -3.95
CA TYR A 173 -4.77 -5.48 -4.55
C TYR A 173 -4.83 -5.44 -6.08
N GLU A 174 -6.02 -5.32 -6.67
CA GLU A 174 -6.19 -5.29 -8.13
C GLU A 174 -5.53 -4.08 -8.77
N VAL A 175 -5.61 -2.91 -8.12
CA VAL A 175 -4.92 -1.71 -8.59
C VAL A 175 -3.40 -1.93 -8.55
N ALA A 176 -2.88 -2.42 -7.45
CA ALA A 176 -1.44 -2.65 -7.28
C ALA A 176 -0.92 -3.72 -8.26
N GLU A 177 -1.64 -4.83 -8.44
CA GLU A 177 -1.30 -5.89 -9.39
C GLU A 177 -1.22 -5.37 -10.83
N ARG A 178 -2.22 -4.57 -11.23
CA ARG A 178 -2.25 -3.92 -12.55
C ARG A 178 -1.06 -2.99 -12.77
N GLU A 179 -0.74 -2.13 -11.79
CA GLU A 179 0.35 -1.18 -11.93
C GLU A 179 1.73 -1.85 -11.88
N LEU A 180 1.90 -2.88 -11.05
CA LEU A 180 3.12 -3.71 -11.07
C LEU A 180 3.32 -4.39 -12.43
N SER A 181 2.24 -4.89 -13.03
CA SER A 181 2.30 -5.51 -14.36
C SER A 181 2.75 -4.52 -15.44
N ARG A 182 2.26 -3.28 -15.37
CA ARG A 182 2.70 -2.20 -16.29
C ARG A 182 4.17 -1.85 -16.10
N ARG A 183 4.60 -1.73 -14.85
CA ARG A 183 6.01 -1.45 -14.51
C ARG A 183 6.96 -2.54 -15.01
N CYS A 184 6.58 -3.82 -14.89
CA CYS A 184 7.40 -4.95 -15.37
C CYS A 184 7.45 -5.03 -16.90
N ALA A 185 6.51 -4.42 -17.62
CA ALA A 185 6.43 -4.42 -19.08
C ALA A 185 7.17 -3.23 -19.74
N ALA A 186 7.57 -2.22 -18.96
CA ALA A 186 8.26 -1.01 -19.40
C ALA A 186 9.78 -1.15 -19.40
#